data_1f0919d435ec075a625f72271abdd847
#
_entry.id   1f0919d435ec075a625f72271abdd847
#
_cell.length_a   1.000
_cell.length_b   1.000
_cell.length_c   1.000
_cell.angle_alpha   90.00
_cell.angle_beta   90.00
_cell.angle_gamma   90.00
#
_symmetry.space_group_name_H-M   'P 1'
#
loop_
_entity.id
_entity.type
_entity.pdbx_description
1 polymer ?
#
loop_
_entity_poly.entity_id
_entity_poly.type
_entity_poly.pdbx_seq_one_letter_code
_entity_poly.pdbx_strand_id
1 'polypeptide(L)'
;EIHERLVGSEMCIRDRILIEAGRDPSAVIGGKLPFINGNGRVGKSADIVCEACEYVDTFLQLHPAISIITNIDADHLDYFGTLDNIVKSFHQFCLQTSKRIIVNADNANAMRAVEGITNAEIVTFGRTDKSDYYVTELNEEDTVCEDFTVMYKGERVCRVSLRVPGEHNMMNALAAAAAAHGMGVDGEHIKKALEDFSGVHRRFEILGKFEGVTVADDFAHHPTELSAVLSAAVRMGYHEVWAVFQPHTYSRTAMLLDDFAKALSIPQHVVMTEILDVRETNTYNIHTSDLAAKIPGSCWFGSFEEIADYVMTHAKENDLILTLGGGDIYKCANLIVEKYKERA
;
A
#
# COMPACT_ATOMS: atom_id res chain seq x y z
N GLU A 1 -3.93 7.70 -6.05
CA GLU A 1 -4.02 7.14 -4.68
C GLU A 1 -3.47 5.71 -4.54
N ILE A 2 -3.60 4.85 -5.56
CA ILE A 2 -2.93 3.54 -5.58
C ILE A 2 -1.41 3.73 -5.55
N HIS A 3 -0.90 4.73 -6.26
CA HIS A 3 0.53 5.05 -6.32
C HIS A 3 1.07 5.58 -4.98
N GLU A 4 0.35 6.46 -4.30
CA GLU A 4 0.75 6.95 -2.97
C GLU A 4 0.91 5.81 -1.97
N ARG A 5 0.14 4.75 -2.10
CA ARG A 5 0.19 3.61 -1.19
C ARG A 5 1.36 2.68 -1.45
N LEU A 6 1.60 2.34 -2.70
CA LEU A 6 2.75 1.49 -3.06
C LEU A 6 4.05 2.24 -2.83
N VAL A 7 4.12 3.51 -3.22
CA VAL A 7 5.28 4.38 -3.02
C VAL A 7 5.53 4.62 -1.54
N GLY A 8 4.49 4.93 -0.74
CA GLY A 8 4.66 5.16 0.70
C GLY A 8 5.26 3.97 1.44
N SER A 9 4.82 2.75 1.15
CA SER A 9 5.38 1.53 1.77
C SER A 9 6.81 1.28 1.33
N GLU A 10 7.14 1.43 0.03
CA GLU A 10 8.49 1.28 -0.49
C GLU A 10 9.47 2.25 0.19
N MET A 11 9.11 3.52 0.32
CA MET A 11 9.96 4.52 0.96
C MET A 11 10.22 4.24 2.43
N CYS A 12 9.19 3.79 3.15
CA CYS A 12 9.32 3.39 4.53
C CYS A 12 10.31 2.24 4.70
N ILE A 13 10.25 1.26 3.79
CA ILE A 13 11.19 0.15 3.74
C ILE A 13 12.59 0.65 3.43
N ARG A 14 12.76 1.54 2.45
CA ARG A 14 14.05 2.10 2.05
C ARG A 14 14.69 2.92 3.17
N ASP A 15 13.93 3.80 3.84
CA ASP A 15 14.42 4.55 5.00
C ASP A 15 14.91 3.60 6.09
N ARG A 16 14.15 2.54 6.38
CA ARG A 16 14.53 1.50 7.35
C ARG A 16 15.84 0.81 6.97
N ILE A 17 16.03 0.43 5.69
CA ILE A 17 17.25 -0.22 5.22
C ILE A 17 18.45 0.72 5.39
N LEU A 18 18.33 2.00 5.05
CA LEU A 18 19.41 2.96 5.19
C LEU A 18 19.80 3.20 6.66
N ILE A 19 18.81 3.25 7.56
CA ILE A 19 19.05 3.36 9.01
C ILE A 19 19.77 2.12 9.52
N GLU A 20 19.31 0.91 9.16
CA GLU A 20 19.92 -0.35 9.58
C GLU A 20 21.38 -0.45 9.11
N ALA A 21 21.66 0.07 7.91
CA ALA A 21 23.03 0.15 7.36
C ALA A 21 23.91 1.24 8.01
N GLY A 22 23.45 1.82 9.13
CA GLY A 22 24.20 2.86 9.86
C GLY A 22 24.23 4.22 9.17
N ARG A 23 23.43 4.42 8.10
CA ARG A 23 23.20 5.73 7.51
C ARG A 23 22.12 6.46 8.33
N ASP A 24 22.19 7.77 8.32
CA ASP A 24 21.23 8.60 9.06
C ASP A 24 20.51 9.55 8.07
N PRO A 25 19.60 9.02 7.19
CA PRO A 25 18.95 9.81 6.17
C PRO A 25 17.95 10.79 6.77
N SER A 26 17.70 11.89 6.08
CA SER A 26 16.47 12.65 6.24
C SER A 26 15.35 11.97 5.48
N ALA A 27 14.12 12.04 5.99
CA ALA A 27 12.97 11.42 5.34
C ALA A 27 11.75 12.36 5.36
N VAL A 28 11.01 12.38 4.24
CA VAL A 28 9.71 13.02 4.09
C VAL A 28 8.78 11.97 3.48
N ILE A 29 7.83 11.47 4.27
CA ILE A 29 7.03 10.29 3.96
C ILE A 29 5.56 10.65 4.11
N GLY A 30 4.70 10.18 3.20
CA GLY A 30 3.26 10.45 3.24
C GLY A 30 2.51 9.76 4.38
N GLY A 31 3.05 8.66 4.93
CA GLY A 31 2.48 7.91 6.06
C GLY A 31 3.21 8.13 7.38
N LYS A 32 2.54 7.82 8.50
CA LYS A 32 3.22 7.77 9.80
C LYS A 32 3.97 6.46 9.98
N LEU A 33 5.25 6.55 10.33
CA LEU A 33 6.08 5.39 10.66
C LEU A 33 6.21 5.22 12.17
N PRO A 34 5.90 4.04 12.72
CA PRO A 34 6.02 3.78 14.16
C PRO A 34 7.43 4.05 14.70
N PHE A 35 8.47 3.63 13.97
CA PHE A 35 9.86 3.73 14.44
C PHE A 35 10.47 5.15 14.42
N ILE A 36 9.85 6.11 13.69
CA ILE A 36 10.24 7.54 13.74
C ILE A 36 9.19 8.41 14.45
N ASN A 37 8.07 7.80 14.88
CA ASN A 37 6.94 8.47 15.51
C ASN A 37 6.43 9.70 14.73
N GLY A 38 6.40 9.61 13.39
CA GLY A 38 6.01 10.72 12.53
C GLY A 38 6.08 10.37 11.04
N ASN A 39 5.86 11.40 10.22
CA ASN A 39 5.95 11.34 8.76
C ASN A 39 7.19 12.03 8.19
N GLY A 40 8.10 12.47 9.04
CA GLY A 40 9.34 13.07 8.63
C GLY A 40 10.40 13.02 9.73
N ARG A 41 11.65 12.95 9.32
CA ARG A 41 12.82 13.02 10.21
C ARG A 41 13.92 13.84 9.56
N VAL A 42 14.74 14.46 10.39
CA VAL A 42 15.97 15.11 9.95
C VAL A 42 17.14 14.22 10.38
N GLY A 43 17.86 13.70 9.39
CA GLY A 43 19.08 12.92 9.58
C GLY A 43 20.33 13.79 9.45
N LYS A 44 21.50 13.20 9.72
CA LYS A 44 22.82 13.87 9.65
C LYS A 44 23.58 13.55 8.36
N SER A 45 23.13 12.52 7.60
CA SER A 45 23.75 12.20 6.30
C SER A 45 23.26 13.13 5.19
N ALA A 46 23.90 13.06 4.03
CA ALA A 46 23.43 13.75 2.82
C ALA A 46 22.28 13.00 2.12
N ASP A 47 21.89 11.82 2.61
CA ASP A 47 20.82 11.04 2.02
C ASP A 47 19.46 11.62 2.42
N ILE A 48 18.57 11.78 1.45
CA ILE A 48 17.18 12.18 1.64
C ILE A 48 16.28 11.17 0.96
N VAL A 49 15.35 10.59 1.71
CA VAL A 49 14.27 9.76 1.20
C VAL A 49 13.00 10.59 1.16
N CYS A 50 12.44 10.78 -0.02
CA CYS A 50 11.29 11.66 -0.22
C CYS A 50 10.21 10.97 -1.04
N GLU A 51 8.97 11.14 -0.63
CA GLU A 51 7.81 10.77 -1.44
C GLU A 51 7.67 11.73 -2.62
N ALA A 52 7.51 11.13 -3.80
CA ALA A 52 7.33 11.84 -5.06
C ALA A 52 5.87 11.72 -5.51
N CYS A 53 5.00 12.59 -4.95
CA CYS A 53 3.58 12.59 -5.29
C CYS A 53 3.37 13.12 -6.71
N GLU A 54 2.72 12.32 -7.56
CA GLU A 54 2.43 12.67 -8.95
C GLU A 54 1.25 13.63 -9.11
N TYR A 55 0.37 13.70 -8.11
CA TYR A 55 -0.81 14.54 -8.18
C TYR A 55 -0.47 16.01 -8.44
N VAL A 56 -1.12 16.57 -9.46
CA VAL A 56 -0.87 17.95 -9.93
C VAL A 56 0.61 18.20 -10.29
N ASP A 57 1.29 17.14 -10.80
CA ASP A 57 2.71 17.19 -11.19
C ASP A 57 3.66 17.64 -10.06
N THR A 58 3.28 17.45 -8.80
CA THR A 58 4.07 17.94 -7.65
C THR A 58 5.48 17.33 -7.64
N PHE A 59 5.64 16.08 -8.04
CA PHE A 59 6.95 15.40 -8.11
C PHE A 59 7.91 16.03 -9.13
N LEU A 60 7.40 16.77 -10.13
CA LEU A 60 8.23 17.49 -11.11
C LEU A 60 8.99 18.70 -10.51
N GLN A 61 8.75 19.03 -9.24
CA GLN A 61 9.58 19.99 -8.50
C GLN A 61 10.86 19.34 -7.92
N LEU A 62 10.95 18.00 -7.98
CA LEU A 62 12.08 17.24 -7.44
C LEU A 62 13.12 16.97 -8.52
N HIS A 63 14.41 16.95 -8.13
CA HIS A 63 15.52 16.56 -8.98
C HIS A 63 16.31 15.42 -8.30
N PRO A 64 15.78 14.18 -8.33
CA PRO A 64 16.38 13.08 -7.58
C PRO A 64 17.69 12.59 -8.22
N ALA A 65 18.58 12.10 -7.35
CA ALA A 65 19.72 11.30 -7.81
C ALA A 65 19.27 9.89 -8.23
N ILE A 66 18.35 9.31 -7.46
CA ILE A 66 17.76 7.99 -7.70
C ILE A 66 16.23 8.14 -7.62
N SER A 67 15.52 7.70 -8.64
CA SER A 67 14.06 7.57 -8.64
C SER A 67 13.63 6.10 -8.66
N ILE A 68 12.49 5.81 -8.06
CA ILE A 68 11.86 4.49 -8.09
C ILE A 68 10.46 4.64 -8.66
N ILE A 69 10.15 3.83 -9.68
CA ILE A 69 8.83 3.78 -10.33
C ILE A 69 8.25 2.39 -10.12
N THR A 70 7.31 2.30 -9.19
CA THR A 70 6.69 1.02 -8.81
C THR A 70 5.63 0.59 -9.81
N ASN A 71 4.76 1.51 -10.21
CA ASN A 71 3.77 1.30 -11.25
C ASN A 71 3.25 2.64 -11.80
N ILE A 72 2.59 2.61 -12.95
CA ILE A 72 1.83 3.72 -13.52
C ILE A 72 0.49 3.18 -13.98
N ASP A 73 -0.60 3.71 -13.41
CA ASP A 73 -1.97 3.33 -13.73
C ASP A 73 -2.87 4.56 -13.93
N ALA A 74 -4.10 4.36 -14.35
CA ALA A 74 -5.08 5.40 -14.61
C ALA A 74 -5.64 5.98 -13.30
N ASP A 75 -4.88 6.86 -12.67
CA ASP A 75 -5.31 7.62 -11.50
C ASP A 75 -5.27 9.12 -11.76
N HIS A 76 -5.95 9.92 -10.92
CA HIS A 76 -6.01 11.37 -11.05
C HIS A 76 -6.40 11.85 -12.47
N LEU A 77 -7.31 11.12 -13.12
CA LEU A 77 -7.78 11.46 -14.46
C LEU A 77 -8.54 12.80 -14.52
N ASP A 78 -9.02 13.29 -13.39
CA ASP A 78 -9.54 14.65 -13.22
C ASP A 78 -8.50 15.72 -13.53
N TYR A 79 -7.23 15.45 -13.22
CA TYR A 79 -6.10 16.32 -13.54
C TYR A 79 -5.43 15.96 -14.87
N PHE A 80 -5.01 14.72 -15.04
CA PHE A 80 -4.23 14.27 -16.20
C PHE A 80 -5.07 14.07 -17.47
N GLY A 81 -6.36 13.81 -17.33
CA GLY A 81 -7.29 13.53 -18.43
C GLY A 81 -7.14 12.14 -19.04
N THR A 82 -5.91 11.67 -19.27
CA THR A 82 -5.64 10.36 -19.88
C THR A 82 -4.42 9.67 -19.26
N LEU A 83 -4.38 8.33 -19.34
CA LEU A 83 -3.22 7.52 -18.93
C LEU A 83 -1.93 7.92 -19.68
N ASP A 84 -2.05 8.26 -20.97
CA ASP A 84 -0.87 8.69 -21.74
C ASP A 84 -0.26 10.01 -21.23
N ASN A 85 -1.07 10.89 -20.67
CA ASN A 85 -0.56 12.11 -20.03
C ASN A 85 0.14 11.79 -18.71
N ILE A 86 -0.36 10.81 -17.95
CA ILE A 86 0.31 10.32 -16.74
C ILE A 86 1.69 9.75 -17.12
N VAL A 87 1.77 8.87 -18.12
CA VAL A 87 3.04 8.31 -18.61
C VAL A 87 4.01 9.42 -19.05
N LYS A 88 3.54 10.46 -19.75
CA LYS A 88 4.38 11.61 -20.14
C LYS A 88 4.91 12.39 -18.93
N SER A 89 4.09 12.59 -17.91
CA SER A 89 4.51 13.26 -16.68
C SER A 89 5.59 12.45 -15.95
N PHE A 90 5.42 11.12 -15.82
CA PHE A 90 6.46 10.25 -15.27
C PHE A 90 7.73 10.22 -16.14
N HIS A 91 7.59 10.27 -17.47
CA HIS A 91 8.76 10.40 -18.36
C HIS A 91 9.53 11.70 -18.06
N GLN A 92 8.83 12.81 -17.87
CA GLN A 92 9.46 14.09 -17.49
C GLN A 92 10.19 14.00 -16.15
N PHE A 93 9.61 13.29 -15.16
CA PHE A 93 10.27 13.01 -13.88
C PHE A 93 11.53 12.16 -14.07
N CYS A 94 11.50 11.16 -14.97
CA CYS A 94 12.68 10.36 -15.32
C CYS A 94 13.80 11.22 -15.94
N LEU A 95 13.47 12.19 -16.79
CA LEU A 95 14.43 13.14 -17.35
C LEU A 95 15.11 14.03 -16.29
N GLN A 96 14.47 14.26 -15.14
CA GLN A 96 15.04 15.00 -14.02
C GLN A 96 15.92 14.17 -13.09
N THR A 97 15.88 12.83 -13.24
CA THR A 97 16.71 11.91 -12.45
C THR A 97 18.14 11.91 -12.96
N SER A 98 19.12 12.09 -12.07
CA SER A 98 20.50 12.34 -12.49
C SER A 98 21.44 11.14 -12.50
N LYS A 99 21.12 10.04 -11.76
CA LYS A 99 22.02 8.88 -11.65
C LYS A 99 21.35 7.56 -12.03
N ARG A 100 20.20 7.23 -11.44
CA ARG A 100 19.59 5.91 -11.59
C ARG A 100 18.07 5.98 -11.50
N ILE A 101 17.40 5.25 -12.38
CA ILE A 101 15.96 5.03 -12.37
C ILE A 101 15.73 3.54 -12.13
N ILE A 102 15.08 3.21 -11.03
CA ILE A 102 14.69 1.84 -10.67
C ILE A 102 13.24 1.67 -11.08
N VAL A 103 12.96 0.81 -12.04
CA VAL A 103 11.65 0.72 -12.69
C VAL A 103 11.11 -0.69 -12.66
N ASN A 104 9.82 -0.83 -12.37
CA ASN A 104 9.13 -2.12 -12.41
C ASN A 104 8.94 -2.59 -13.87
N ALA A 105 9.65 -3.66 -14.24
CA ALA A 105 9.57 -4.25 -15.57
C ALA A 105 8.25 -4.98 -15.84
N ASP A 106 7.53 -5.38 -14.80
CA ASP A 106 6.23 -6.05 -14.92
C ASP A 106 5.09 -5.05 -15.18
N ASN A 107 5.35 -3.73 -15.07
CA ASN A 107 4.39 -2.69 -15.40
C ASN A 107 4.72 -2.03 -16.74
N ALA A 108 3.90 -2.31 -17.76
CA ALA A 108 4.11 -1.82 -19.12
C ALA A 108 4.15 -0.28 -19.21
N ASN A 109 3.36 0.44 -18.43
CA ASN A 109 3.32 1.90 -18.45
C ASN A 109 4.56 2.50 -17.78
N ALA A 110 5.07 1.87 -16.71
CA ALA A 110 6.33 2.28 -16.09
C ALA A 110 7.50 2.11 -17.08
N MET A 111 7.52 1.01 -17.83
CA MET A 111 8.52 0.80 -18.89
C MET A 111 8.41 1.82 -20.02
N ARG A 112 7.20 2.22 -20.44
CA ARG A 112 7.00 3.31 -21.41
C ARG A 112 7.55 4.65 -20.90
N ALA A 113 7.44 4.91 -19.59
CA ALA A 113 7.95 6.16 -19.02
C ALA A 113 9.48 6.28 -19.08
N VAL A 114 10.21 5.16 -19.20
CA VAL A 114 11.68 5.17 -19.29
C VAL A 114 12.22 4.99 -20.72
N GLU A 115 11.34 4.86 -21.71
CA GLU A 115 11.76 4.76 -23.11
C GLU A 115 12.55 5.98 -23.57
N GLY A 116 13.73 5.76 -24.16
CA GLY A 116 14.59 6.82 -24.68
C GLY A 116 15.36 7.62 -23.63
N ILE A 117 15.26 7.29 -22.36
CA ILE A 117 16.04 7.92 -21.29
C ILE A 117 17.52 7.53 -21.42
N THR A 118 18.42 8.53 -21.42
CA THR A 118 19.87 8.35 -21.55
C THR A 118 20.68 9.12 -20.49
N ASN A 119 20.02 9.95 -19.69
CA ASN A 119 20.66 10.79 -18.67
C ASN A 119 20.89 10.06 -17.34
N ALA A 120 20.31 8.86 -17.16
CA ALA A 120 20.43 8.05 -15.97
C ALA A 120 20.53 6.56 -16.35
N GLU A 121 21.12 5.75 -15.45
CA GLU A 121 21.13 4.30 -15.57
C GLU A 121 19.72 3.76 -15.32
N ILE A 122 19.18 2.96 -16.23
CA ILE A 122 17.93 2.24 -16.03
C ILE A 122 18.26 0.91 -15.38
N VAL A 123 17.66 0.66 -14.22
CA VAL A 123 17.74 -0.60 -13.48
C VAL A 123 16.33 -1.14 -13.30
N THR A 124 16.12 -2.35 -13.78
CA THR A 124 14.80 -2.97 -13.74
C THR A 124 14.63 -3.85 -12.50
N PHE A 125 13.41 -3.90 -11.95
CA PHE A 125 13.02 -4.92 -10.98
C PHE A 125 11.70 -5.57 -11.40
N GLY A 126 11.51 -6.82 -11.04
CA GLY A 126 10.32 -7.59 -11.42
C GLY A 126 10.32 -8.99 -10.83
N ARG A 127 9.30 -9.78 -11.19
CA ARG A 127 9.12 -11.14 -10.66
C ARG A 127 10.07 -12.16 -11.26
N THR A 128 10.66 -11.90 -12.40
CA THR A 128 11.41 -12.90 -13.16
C THR A 128 12.83 -12.42 -13.47
N ASP A 129 13.69 -13.35 -13.83
CA ASP A 129 15.09 -13.14 -14.24
C ASP A 129 15.27 -12.32 -15.51
N LYS A 130 14.18 -11.82 -16.10
CA LYS A 130 14.22 -10.83 -17.19
C LYS A 130 14.54 -9.43 -16.68
N SER A 131 14.45 -9.22 -15.37
CA SER A 131 14.78 -7.96 -14.70
C SER A 131 16.18 -8.04 -14.08
N ASP A 132 16.82 -6.89 -13.84
CA ASP A 132 18.11 -6.83 -13.14
C ASP A 132 17.98 -7.34 -11.70
N TYR A 133 16.94 -6.86 -10.97
CA TYR A 133 16.55 -7.37 -9.66
C TYR A 133 15.28 -8.18 -9.79
N TYR A 134 15.26 -9.38 -9.21
CA TYR A 134 14.10 -10.26 -9.26
C TYR A 134 14.03 -11.15 -8.02
N VAL A 135 12.89 -11.83 -7.86
CA VAL A 135 12.65 -12.73 -6.74
C VAL A 135 12.69 -14.18 -7.18
N THR A 136 13.20 -15.04 -6.32
CA THR A 136 13.20 -16.50 -6.48
C THR A 136 12.84 -17.16 -5.16
N GLU A 137 12.65 -18.48 -5.18
CA GLU A 137 12.36 -19.30 -3.98
C GLU A 137 11.14 -18.76 -3.20
N LEU A 138 10.12 -18.31 -3.95
CA LEU A 138 8.83 -17.95 -3.36
C LEU A 138 8.21 -19.17 -2.69
N ASN A 139 7.82 -19.04 -1.42
CA ASN A 139 7.07 -20.07 -0.76
C ASN A 139 5.60 -19.95 -1.18
N GLU A 140 5.15 -20.88 -2.05
CA GLU A 140 3.77 -20.93 -2.55
C GLU A 140 2.80 -21.58 -1.54
N GLU A 141 3.31 -22.15 -0.44
CA GLU A 141 2.49 -22.78 0.59
C GLU A 141 2.00 -21.73 1.58
N ASP A 142 0.73 -21.38 1.49
CA ASP A 142 -0.21 -20.78 2.51
C ASP A 142 0.41 -19.95 3.68
N THR A 143 1.50 -19.28 3.49
CA THR A 143 2.07 -18.43 4.54
C THR A 143 1.58 -17.00 4.42
N VAL A 144 1.13 -16.48 5.53
CA VAL A 144 0.69 -15.09 5.71
C VAL A 144 1.78 -14.07 5.31
N CYS A 145 3.04 -14.49 5.34
CA CYS A 145 4.23 -13.71 5.07
C CYS A 145 4.95 -14.24 3.84
N GLU A 146 5.45 -13.33 3.01
CA GLU A 146 6.18 -13.67 1.78
C GLU A 146 7.65 -14.00 2.11
N ASP A 147 8.01 -15.26 1.89
CA ASP A 147 9.42 -15.72 1.92
C ASP A 147 9.98 -15.73 0.50
N PHE A 148 11.06 -15.02 0.27
CA PHE A 148 11.67 -14.95 -1.05
C PHE A 148 13.17 -14.65 -0.99
N THR A 149 13.86 -14.93 -2.08
CA THR A 149 15.26 -14.55 -2.26
C THR A 149 15.35 -13.39 -3.26
N VAL A 150 16.01 -12.32 -2.85
CA VAL A 150 16.35 -11.19 -3.73
C VAL A 150 17.59 -11.58 -4.55
N MET A 151 17.46 -11.51 -5.87
CA MET A 151 18.52 -11.75 -6.84
C MET A 151 18.88 -10.46 -7.57
N TYR A 152 20.15 -10.30 -7.93
CA TYR A 152 20.65 -9.25 -8.79
C TYR A 152 21.53 -9.84 -9.90
N LYS A 153 21.09 -9.77 -11.15
CA LYS A 153 21.81 -10.27 -12.34
C LYS A 153 22.36 -11.69 -12.17
N GLY A 154 21.55 -12.57 -11.57
CA GLY A 154 21.91 -13.97 -11.33
C GLY A 154 22.64 -14.24 -10.01
N GLU A 155 23.04 -13.21 -9.27
CA GLU A 155 23.69 -13.35 -7.97
C GLU A 155 22.68 -13.13 -6.84
N ARG A 156 22.81 -13.94 -5.76
CA ARG A 156 21.96 -13.80 -4.57
C ARG A 156 22.41 -12.60 -3.75
N VAL A 157 21.46 -11.69 -3.46
CA VAL A 157 21.66 -10.57 -2.55
C VAL A 157 21.35 -11.00 -1.12
N CYS A 158 20.12 -11.44 -0.87
CA CYS A 158 19.69 -11.92 0.46
C CYS A 158 18.42 -12.79 0.34
N ARG A 159 18.12 -13.58 1.38
CA ARG A 159 16.82 -14.23 1.58
C ARG A 159 16.07 -13.48 2.67
N VAL A 160 14.79 -13.26 2.46
CA VAL A 160 13.93 -12.40 3.30
C VAL A 160 12.67 -13.15 3.68
N SER A 161 12.23 -12.99 4.93
CA SER A 161 10.89 -13.32 5.43
C SER A 161 10.18 -12.04 5.83
N LEU A 162 9.28 -11.53 4.98
CA LEU A 162 8.52 -10.33 5.29
C LEU A 162 7.42 -10.63 6.32
N ARG A 163 7.24 -9.70 7.27
CA ARG A 163 6.15 -9.77 8.26
C ARG A 163 4.86 -9.12 7.78
N VAL A 164 4.91 -8.42 6.65
CA VAL A 164 3.75 -7.76 6.05
C VAL A 164 3.28 -8.56 4.84
N PRO A 165 1.96 -8.84 4.75
CA PRO A 165 1.43 -9.71 3.73
C PRO A 165 1.30 -9.03 2.36
N GLY A 166 1.25 -9.86 1.34
CA GLY A 166 0.83 -9.47 -0.01
C GLY A 166 1.97 -9.18 -0.97
N GLU A 167 1.77 -9.63 -2.20
CA GLU A 167 2.71 -9.49 -3.33
C GLU A 167 3.20 -8.05 -3.53
N HIS A 168 2.32 -7.07 -3.33
CA HIS A 168 2.70 -5.65 -3.47
C HIS A 168 3.77 -5.23 -2.44
N ASN A 169 3.74 -5.79 -1.22
CA ASN A 169 4.77 -5.54 -0.21
C ASN A 169 6.09 -6.22 -0.58
N MET A 170 6.04 -7.42 -1.17
CA MET A 170 7.22 -8.08 -1.73
C MET A 170 7.85 -7.24 -2.83
N MET A 171 7.06 -6.71 -3.78
CA MET A 171 7.56 -5.86 -4.86
C MET A 171 8.11 -4.53 -4.33
N ASN A 172 7.50 -3.93 -3.31
CA ASN A 172 8.02 -2.74 -2.63
C ASN A 172 9.35 -3.03 -1.92
N ALA A 173 9.46 -4.19 -1.26
CA ALA A 173 10.69 -4.64 -0.62
C ALA A 173 11.80 -4.86 -1.65
N LEU A 174 11.48 -5.47 -2.80
CA LEU A 174 12.42 -5.66 -3.92
C LEU A 174 12.92 -4.33 -4.48
N ALA A 175 12.02 -3.36 -4.71
CA ALA A 175 12.36 -2.03 -5.19
C ALA A 175 13.28 -1.27 -4.20
N ALA A 176 12.94 -1.31 -2.91
CA ALA A 176 13.74 -0.71 -1.83
C ALA A 176 15.11 -1.40 -1.68
N ALA A 177 15.16 -2.73 -1.79
CA ALA A 177 16.41 -3.50 -1.79
C ALA A 177 17.29 -3.13 -2.98
N ALA A 178 16.70 -3.01 -4.19
CA ALA A 178 17.43 -2.60 -5.39
C ALA A 178 18.05 -1.21 -5.23
N ALA A 179 17.31 -0.25 -4.64
CA ALA A 179 17.83 1.08 -4.36
C ALA A 179 18.99 1.05 -3.36
N ALA A 180 18.80 0.39 -2.23
CA ALA A 180 19.78 0.33 -1.16
C ALA A 180 21.05 -0.45 -1.58
N HIS A 181 20.91 -1.60 -2.24
CA HIS A 181 22.01 -2.38 -2.78
C HIS A 181 22.79 -1.56 -3.82
N GLY A 182 22.08 -0.86 -4.69
CA GLY A 182 22.70 0.06 -5.65
C GLY A 182 23.41 1.27 -5.03
N MET A 183 23.14 1.59 -3.76
CA MET A 183 23.86 2.58 -2.93
C MET A 183 25.00 1.95 -2.11
N GLY A 184 25.28 0.65 -2.28
CA GLY A 184 26.36 -0.09 -1.61
C GLY A 184 25.99 -0.65 -0.25
N VAL A 185 24.70 -0.79 0.08
CA VAL A 185 24.25 -1.51 1.28
C VAL A 185 24.34 -3.01 0.98
N ASP A 186 24.95 -3.76 1.89
CA ASP A 186 25.07 -5.20 1.75
C ASP A 186 23.77 -5.96 2.05
N GLY A 187 23.71 -7.24 1.64
CA GLY A 187 22.52 -8.07 1.76
C GLY A 187 22.09 -8.36 3.19
N GLU A 188 23.00 -8.38 4.16
CA GLU A 188 22.66 -8.65 5.57
C GLU A 188 21.90 -7.49 6.21
N HIS A 189 22.31 -6.24 5.96
CA HIS A 189 21.56 -5.08 6.42
C HIS A 189 20.20 -4.96 5.73
N ILE A 190 20.14 -5.25 4.41
CA ILE A 190 18.88 -5.29 3.66
C ILE A 190 17.93 -6.32 4.27
N LYS A 191 18.41 -7.55 4.46
CA LYS A 191 17.65 -8.64 5.07
C LYS A 191 17.09 -8.25 6.42
N LYS A 192 17.95 -7.81 7.34
CA LYS A 192 17.56 -7.45 8.71
C LYS A 192 16.49 -6.36 8.73
N ALA A 193 16.67 -5.31 7.92
CA ALA A 193 15.71 -4.22 7.83
C ALA A 193 14.33 -4.68 7.32
N LEU A 194 14.31 -5.58 6.31
CA LEU A 194 13.09 -6.12 5.73
C LEU A 194 12.36 -7.06 6.70
N GLU A 195 13.09 -7.93 7.40
CA GLU A 195 12.53 -8.85 8.39
C GLU A 195 12.00 -8.12 9.65
N ASP A 196 12.59 -6.97 10.00
CA ASP A 196 12.14 -6.12 11.10
C ASP A 196 11.04 -5.13 10.70
N PHE A 197 10.70 -5.04 9.41
CA PHE A 197 9.65 -4.16 8.94
C PHE A 197 8.27 -4.71 9.30
N SER A 198 7.58 -4.03 10.19
CA SER A 198 6.25 -4.41 10.71
C SER A 198 5.09 -3.69 10.03
N GLY A 199 5.35 -3.02 8.91
CA GLY A 199 4.34 -2.26 8.18
C GLY A 199 4.32 -0.78 8.49
N VAL A 200 3.38 -0.10 7.88
CA VAL A 200 3.10 1.33 8.03
C VAL A 200 1.73 1.47 8.69
N HIS A 201 1.55 2.51 9.50
CA HIS A 201 0.25 2.81 10.09
C HIS A 201 -0.84 2.83 9.02
N ARG A 202 -1.96 2.13 9.29
CA ARG A 202 -3.06 1.94 8.36
C ARG A 202 -2.70 1.21 7.05
N ARG A 203 -1.73 0.27 7.07
CA ARG A 203 -1.37 -0.61 5.93
C ARG A 203 -1.41 -2.07 6.39
N PHE A 204 -2.59 -2.66 6.36
CA PHE A 204 -2.89 -3.93 7.00
C PHE A 204 -2.34 -3.98 8.44
N GLU A 205 -2.56 -2.90 9.17
CA GLU A 205 -2.05 -2.73 10.52
C GLU A 205 -2.86 -3.60 11.49
N ILE A 206 -2.24 -4.64 12.05
CA ILE A 206 -2.88 -5.47 13.06
C ILE A 206 -2.88 -4.68 14.38
N LEU A 207 -4.06 -4.30 14.85
CA LEU A 207 -4.26 -3.55 16.09
C LEU A 207 -4.29 -4.46 17.32
N GLY A 208 -4.58 -5.73 17.13
CA GLY A 208 -4.54 -6.75 18.17
C GLY A 208 -5.41 -7.96 17.89
N LYS A 209 -5.31 -8.93 18.80
CA LYS A 209 -6.18 -10.12 18.82
C LYS A 209 -6.93 -10.15 20.16
N PHE A 210 -8.25 -10.20 20.09
CA PHE A 210 -9.16 -10.09 21.25
C PHE A 210 -10.20 -11.20 21.18
N GLU A 211 -10.35 -11.99 22.23
CA GLU A 211 -11.30 -13.12 22.28
C GLU A 211 -11.18 -14.06 21.06
N GLY A 212 -9.95 -14.20 20.52
CA GLY A 212 -9.68 -14.99 19.32
C GLY A 212 -9.91 -14.26 18.00
N VAL A 213 -10.53 -13.08 17.99
CA VAL A 213 -10.76 -12.24 16.80
C VAL A 213 -9.58 -11.31 16.57
N THR A 214 -9.08 -11.25 15.33
CA THR A 214 -8.05 -10.27 14.93
C THR A 214 -8.70 -9.00 14.42
N VAL A 215 -8.23 -7.83 14.87
CA VAL A 215 -8.68 -6.52 14.40
C VAL A 215 -7.53 -5.85 13.65
N ALA A 216 -7.80 -5.40 12.44
CA ALA A 216 -6.82 -4.70 11.61
C ALA A 216 -7.43 -3.48 10.90
N ASP A 217 -6.58 -2.52 10.50
CA ASP A 217 -6.97 -1.33 9.73
C ASP A 217 -6.13 -1.19 8.47
N ASP A 218 -6.78 -0.82 7.37
CA ASP A 218 -6.13 -0.50 6.12
C ASP A 218 -6.75 0.75 5.47
N PHE A 219 -5.91 1.57 4.90
CA PHE A 219 -6.33 2.80 4.23
C PHE A 219 -7.00 2.55 2.86
N ALA A 220 -7.17 1.30 2.37
CA ALA A 220 -7.76 0.95 1.08
C ALA A 220 -9.12 1.63 0.86
N HIS A 221 -9.21 2.44 -0.21
CA HIS A 221 -10.39 3.21 -0.54
C HIS A 221 -10.65 3.35 -2.05
N HIS A 222 -9.84 2.68 -2.89
CA HIS A 222 -10.07 2.49 -4.32
C HIS A 222 -10.38 1.00 -4.61
N PRO A 223 -11.24 0.65 -5.59
CA PRO A 223 -11.61 -0.75 -5.86
C PRO A 223 -10.41 -1.69 -6.09
N THR A 224 -9.39 -1.24 -6.81
CA THR A 224 -8.18 -2.03 -7.06
C THR A 224 -7.42 -2.33 -5.78
N GLU A 225 -7.31 -1.35 -4.87
CA GLU A 225 -6.68 -1.51 -3.57
C GLU A 225 -7.47 -2.47 -2.68
N LEU A 226 -8.80 -2.27 -2.63
CA LEU A 226 -9.70 -3.16 -1.88
C LEU A 226 -9.57 -4.59 -2.37
N SER A 227 -9.55 -4.79 -3.71
CA SER A 227 -9.38 -6.13 -4.29
C SER A 227 -8.06 -6.77 -3.87
N ALA A 228 -6.96 -6.03 -3.87
CA ALA A 228 -5.64 -6.53 -3.48
C ALA A 228 -5.60 -6.91 -1.99
N VAL A 229 -6.04 -5.99 -1.12
CA VAL A 229 -6.03 -6.18 0.34
C VAL A 229 -6.98 -7.30 0.76
N LEU A 230 -8.21 -7.31 0.24
CA LEU A 230 -9.22 -8.32 0.59
C LEU A 230 -8.84 -9.71 0.06
N SER A 231 -8.26 -9.79 -1.15
CA SER A 231 -7.75 -11.06 -1.67
C SER A 231 -6.59 -11.60 -0.84
N ALA A 232 -5.72 -10.73 -0.32
CA ALA A 232 -4.68 -11.13 0.63
C ALA A 232 -5.30 -11.60 1.94
N ALA A 233 -6.23 -10.83 2.53
CA ALA A 233 -6.89 -11.15 3.79
C ALA A 233 -7.58 -12.52 3.79
N VAL A 234 -8.32 -12.82 2.72
CA VAL A 234 -9.03 -14.12 2.58
C VAL A 234 -8.05 -15.29 2.49
N ARG A 235 -6.85 -15.10 1.94
CA ARG A 235 -5.81 -16.15 1.88
C ARG A 235 -5.03 -16.35 3.17
N MET A 236 -5.20 -15.48 4.18
CA MET A 236 -4.44 -15.54 5.45
C MET A 236 -4.93 -16.61 6.42
N GLY A 237 -5.85 -17.48 6.02
CA GLY A 237 -6.31 -18.62 6.85
C GLY A 237 -7.21 -18.22 8.03
N TYR A 238 -7.76 -17.02 8.05
CA TYR A 238 -8.84 -16.68 8.98
C TYR A 238 -10.10 -17.48 8.67
N HIS A 239 -10.93 -17.73 9.69
CA HIS A 239 -12.18 -18.45 9.50
C HIS A 239 -13.14 -17.66 8.59
N GLU A 240 -13.38 -16.38 8.89
CA GLU A 240 -14.13 -15.45 8.04
C GLU A 240 -13.51 -14.05 8.10
N VAL A 241 -13.67 -13.27 7.02
CA VAL A 241 -13.18 -11.90 6.90
C VAL A 241 -14.36 -10.95 6.88
N TRP A 242 -14.37 -10.00 7.82
CA TRP A 242 -15.34 -8.92 7.97
C TRP A 242 -14.71 -7.63 7.42
N ALA A 243 -15.09 -7.22 6.20
CA ALA A 243 -14.70 -5.93 5.65
C ALA A 243 -15.61 -4.83 6.18
N VAL A 244 -15.07 -3.93 7.00
CA VAL A 244 -15.76 -2.74 7.50
C VAL A 244 -15.31 -1.55 6.66
N PHE A 245 -16.15 -1.12 5.71
CA PHE A 245 -15.75 -0.17 4.67
C PHE A 245 -16.43 1.19 4.79
N GLN A 246 -15.64 2.26 4.66
CA GLN A 246 -16.12 3.63 4.49
C GLN A 246 -15.87 4.09 3.04
N PRO A 247 -16.93 4.24 2.21
CA PRO A 247 -16.76 4.84 0.90
C PRO A 247 -16.24 6.27 1.01
N HIS A 248 -15.32 6.65 0.12
CA HIS A 248 -14.66 7.95 0.18
C HIS A 248 -14.91 8.71 -1.12
N THR A 249 -15.62 9.80 -0.98
CA THR A 249 -16.25 10.77 -1.88
C THR A 249 -17.43 10.24 -2.70
N TYR A 250 -18.39 11.12 -2.91
CA TYR A 250 -19.59 10.83 -3.70
C TYR A 250 -19.26 10.57 -5.16
N SER A 251 -18.37 11.40 -5.75
CA SER A 251 -17.96 11.27 -7.14
C SER A 251 -17.32 9.91 -7.44
N ARG A 252 -16.37 9.51 -6.61
CA ARG A 252 -15.68 8.23 -6.77
C ARG A 252 -16.63 7.05 -6.58
N THR A 253 -17.48 7.11 -5.55
CA THR A 253 -18.46 6.05 -5.29
C THR A 253 -19.42 5.89 -6.44
N ALA A 254 -19.92 6.99 -7.03
CA ALA A 254 -20.82 6.95 -8.17
C ALA A 254 -20.14 6.41 -9.45
N MET A 255 -18.91 6.90 -9.74
CA MET A 255 -18.18 6.54 -10.97
C MET A 255 -17.70 5.09 -10.97
N LEU A 256 -17.36 4.52 -9.80
CA LEU A 256 -16.75 3.20 -9.65
C LEU A 256 -17.67 2.22 -8.89
N LEU A 257 -18.97 2.46 -8.91
CA LEU A 257 -19.94 1.73 -8.10
C LEU A 257 -19.88 0.20 -8.33
N ASP A 258 -19.80 -0.23 -9.59
CA ASP A 258 -19.73 -1.65 -9.97
C ASP A 258 -18.38 -2.27 -9.58
N ASP A 259 -17.29 -1.52 -9.71
CA ASP A 259 -15.95 -1.95 -9.32
C ASP A 259 -15.83 -2.10 -7.79
N PHE A 260 -16.43 -1.17 -7.03
CA PHE A 260 -16.55 -1.30 -5.57
C PHE A 260 -17.33 -2.54 -5.18
N ALA A 261 -18.49 -2.76 -5.80
CA ALA A 261 -19.32 -3.93 -5.52
C ALA A 261 -18.55 -5.23 -5.79
N LYS A 262 -17.80 -5.30 -6.89
CA LYS A 262 -16.96 -6.45 -7.24
C LYS A 262 -15.86 -6.68 -6.22
N ALA A 263 -15.13 -5.65 -5.83
CA ALA A 263 -14.05 -5.75 -4.85
C ALA A 263 -14.57 -6.17 -3.47
N LEU A 264 -15.66 -5.57 -3.02
CA LEU A 264 -16.28 -5.86 -1.73
C LEU A 264 -17.04 -7.20 -1.71
N SER A 265 -17.21 -7.87 -2.84
CA SER A 265 -17.75 -9.25 -2.89
C SER A 265 -16.69 -10.33 -2.64
N ILE A 266 -15.42 -9.96 -2.39
CA ILE A 266 -14.33 -10.92 -2.10
C ILE A 266 -14.43 -11.50 -0.69
N PRO A 267 -14.61 -10.71 0.40
CA PRO A 267 -14.71 -11.23 1.75
C PRO A 267 -16.09 -11.86 2.03
N GLN A 268 -16.18 -12.61 3.11
CA GLN A 268 -17.43 -13.27 3.53
C GLN A 268 -18.47 -12.28 4.04
N HIS A 269 -18.04 -11.21 4.71
CA HIS A 269 -18.94 -10.22 5.31
C HIS A 269 -18.53 -8.80 4.94
N VAL A 270 -19.53 -7.97 4.64
CA VAL A 270 -19.35 -6.55 4.31
C VAL A 270 -20.26 -5.69 5.18
N VAL A 271 -19.67 -4.82 5.94
CA VAL A 271 -20.34 -3.82 6.76
C VAL A 271 -19.87 -2.44 6.30
N MET A 272 -20.78 -1.52 6.05
CA MET A 272 -20.42 -0.20 5.54
C MET A 272 -20.93 0.92 6.47
N THR A 273 -20.30 2.08 6.39
CA THR A 273 -20.81 3.32 6.96
C THR A 273 -21.18 4.29 5.86
N GLU A 274 -21.67 5.47 6.23
CA GLU A 274 -21.99 6.53 5.28
C GLU A 274 -20.78 6.97 4.46
N ILE A 275 -21.04 7.45 3.24
CA ILE A 275 -20.01 8.00 2.36
C ILE A 275 -19.38 9.22 3.03
N LEU A 276 -18.07 9.25 3.14
CA LEU A 276 -17.35 10.42 3.64
C LEU A 276 -17.30 11.52 2.57
N ASP A 277 -17.85 12.68 2.86
CA ASP A 277 -18.16 13.78 1.94
C ASP A 277 -17.02 14.78 1.74
N VAL A 278 -15.77 14.38 1.92
CA VAL A 278 -14.62 15.29 1.91
C VAL A 278 -14.63 16.25 0.70
N ARG A 279 -14.86 17.53 0.97
CA ARG A 279 -14.84 18.64 -0.01
C ARG A 279 -15.84 18.53 -1.16
N GLU A 280 -16.83 17.64 -1.08
CA GLU A 280 -17.84 17.44 -2.11
C GLU A 280 -19.26 17.63 -1.57
N THR A 281 -20.15 18.09 -2.43
CA THR A 281 -21.60 18.02 -2.21
C THR A 281 -22.14 16.84 -3.03
N ASN A 282 -23.11 16.11 -2.50
CA ASN A 282 -23.70 14.97 -3.19
C ASN A 282 -24.54 15.41 -4.41
N THR A 283 -23.87 15.76 -5.51
CA THR A 283 -24.52 16.08 -6.79
C THR A 283 -24.87 14.86 -7.60
N TYR A 284 -24.33 13.69 -7.25
CA TYR A 284 -24.56 12.40 -7.91
C TYR A 284 -25.79 11.68 -7.37
N ASN A 285 -26.40 12.18 -6.30
CA ASN A 285 -27.50 11.52 -5.58
C ASN A 285 -27.19 10.06 -5.24
N ILE A 286 -25.95 9.77 -4.83
CA ILE A 286 -25.43 8.45 -4.47
C ILE A 286 -25.40 8.28 -2.95
N HIS A 287 -25.77 7.12 -2.46
CA HIS A 287 -25.80 6.78 -1.04
C HIS A 287 -25.13 5.42 -0.80
N THR A 288 -24.70 5.16 0.41
CA THR A 288 -24.14 3.85 0.80
C THR A 288 -25.12 2.71 0.52
N SER A 289 -26.42 2.96 0.66
CA SER A 289 -27.48 2.02 0.33
C SER A 289 -27.45 1.55 -1.13
N ASP A 290 -27.01 2.41 -2.07
CA ASP A 290 -26.93 2.04 -3.50
C ASP A 290 -25.78 1.04 -3.74
N LEU A 291 -24.67 1.21 -3.02
CA LEU A 291 -23.57 0.25 -3.03
C LEU A 291 -23.97 -1.05 -2.33
N ALA A 292 -24.62 -0.97 -1.16
CA ALA A 292 -25.10 -2.13 -0.42
C ALA A 292 -26.07 -2.98 -1.25
N ALA A 293 -26.95 -2.36 -2.02
CA ALA A 293 -27.90 -3.06 -2.89
C ALA A 293 -27.21 -3.92 -3.97
N LYS A 294 -25.94 -3.65 -4.29
CA LYS A 294 -25.15 -4.43 -5.26
C LYS A 294 -24.35 -5.57 -4.63
N ILE A 295 -24.28 -5.64 -3.30
CA ILE A 295 -23.47 -6.62 -2.57
C ILE A 295 -24.42 -7.47 -1.72
N PRO A 296 -24.83 -8.67 -2.18
CA PRO A 296 -25.73 -9.52 -1.42
C PRO A 296 -25.20 -9.86 -0.03
N GLY A 297 -26.01 -9.69 0.99
CA GLY A 297 -25.66 -9.97 2.40
C GLY A 297 -24.89 -8.86 3.09
N SER A 298 -24.54 -7.77 2.40
CA SER A 298 -23.96 -6.60 3.06
C SER A 298 -24.99 -5.82 3.90
N CYS A 299 -24.49 -5.10 4.89
CA CYS A 299 -25.29 -4.15 5.68
C CYS A 299 -24.54 -2.82 5.82
N TRP A 300 -25.26 -1.77 6.24
CA TRP A 300 -24.65 -0.47 6.53
C TRP A 300 -25.34 0.19 7.71
N PHE A 301 -24.59 1.05 8.42
CA PHE A 301 -25.04 1.73 9.62
C PHE A 301 -24.64 3.21 9.59
N GLY A 302 -25.36 4.04 10.34
CA GLY A 302 -25.14 5.48 10.42
C GLY A 302 -24.02 5.90 11.38
N SER A 303 -23.54 5.00 12.25
CA SER A 303 -22.52 5.30 13.24
C SER A 303 -21.49 4.20 13.41
N PHE A 304 -20.29 4.57 13.88
CA PHE A 304 -19.23 3.59 14.17
C PHE A 304 -19.57 2.72 15.39
N GLU A 305 -20.38 3.23 16.32
CA GLU A 305 -20.88 2.51 17.47
C GLU A 305 -21.75 1.32 17.04
N GLU A 306 -22.70 1.55 16.14
CA GLU A 306 -23.57 0.50 15.61
C GLU A 306 -22.76 -0.55 14.85
N ILE A 307 -21.77 -0.13 14.06
CA ILE A 307 -20.87 -1.04 13.34
C ILE A 307 -20.07 -1.89 14.33
N ALA A 308 -19.45 -1.25 15.34
CA ALA A 308 -18.65 -1.96 16.32
C ALA A 308 -19.48 -3.00 17.08
N ASP A 309 -20.67 -2.63 17.53
CA ASP A 309 -21.58 -3.54 18.25
C ASP A 309 -22.03 -4.70 17.34
N TYR A 310 -22.31 -4.42 16.07
CA TYR A 310 -22.71 -5.42 15.10
C TYR A 310 -21.59 -6.43 14.85
N VAL A 311 -20.38 -5.98 14.47
CA VAL A 311 -19.29 -6.91 14.15
C VAL A 311 -18.82 -7.69 15.37
N MET A 312 -18.76 -7.07 16.56
CA MET A 312 -18.38 -7.75 17.80
C MET A 312 -19.42 -8.77 18.28
N THR A 313 -20.67 -8.65 17.84
CA THR A 313 -21.74 -9.62 18.18
C THR A 313 -21.70 -10.84 17.23
N HIS A 314 -21.25 -10.66 16.00
CA HIS A 314 -21.33 -11.69 14.96
C HIS A 314 -19.99 -12.36 14.65
N ALA A 315 -18.86 -11.66 14.82
CA ALA A 315 -17.55 -12.22 14.62
C ALA A 315 -17.25 -13.33 15.63
N LYS A 316 -16.55 -14.35 15.17
CA LYS A 316 -16.23 -15.56 15.93
C LYS A 316 -14.72 -15.70 16.10
N GLU A 317 -14.32 -16.66 16.92
CA GLU A 317 -12.92 -17.02 17.10
C GLU A 317 -12.27 -17.33 15.74
N ASN A 318 -11.07 -16.78 15.55
CA ASN A 318 -10.28 -16.83 14.33
C ASN A 318 -10.85 -16.05 13.13
N ASP A 319 -11.81 -15.14 13.34
CA ASP A 319 -12.21 -14.17 12.32
C ASP A 319 -11.25 -12.97 12.27
N LEU A 320 -11.23 -12.31 11.12
CA LEU A 320 -10.56 -11.02 10.90
C LEU A 320 -11.60 -9.92 10.73
N ILE A 321 -11.57 -8.90 11.57
CA ILE A 321 -12.28 -7.62 11.36
C ILE A 321 -11.27 -6.65 10.74
N LEU A 322 -11.50 -6.25 9.49
CA LEU A 322 -10.62 -5.36 8.74
C LEU A 322 -11.37 -4.08 8.36
N THR A 323 -11.00 -2.97 9.00
CA THR A 323 -11.51 -1.65 8.61
C THR A 323 -10.78 -1.12 7.39
N LEU A 324 -11.52 -0.52 6.46
CA LEU A 324 -11.06 -0.14 5.13
C LEU A 324 -11.58 1.25 4.75
N GLY A 325 -10.69 2.16 4.35
CA GLY A 325 -11.10 3.49 3.88
C GLY A 325 -10.06 4.59 4.05
N GLY A 326 -10.08 5.56 3.14
CA GLY A 326 -9.17 6.73 3.15
C GLY A 326 -9.52 7.79 4.20
N GLY A 327 -10.68 7.66 4.84
CA GLY A 327 -11.21 8.62 5.81
C GLY A 327 -10.92 8.27 7.26
N ASP A 328 -11.92 8.46 8.09
CA ASP A 328 -11.82 8.32 9.54
C ASP A 328 -12.30 6.96 10.09
N ILE A 329 -12.49 5.98 9.22
CA ILE A 329 -12.91 4.61 9.57
C ILE A 329 -11.98 3.94 10.60
N TYR A 330 -10.69 4.34 10.67
CA TYR A 330 -9.76 3.88 11.71
C TYR A 330 -10.28 4.16 13.14
N LYS A 331 -11.17 5.15 13.31
CA LYS A 331 -11.83 5.40 14.60
C LYS A 331 -12.76 4.25 14.98
N CYS A 332 -13.42 3.64 13.99
CA CYS A 332 -14.23 2.45 14.20
C CYS A 332 -13.34 1.26 14.65
N ALA A 333 -12.17 1.06 14.02
CA ALA A 333 -11.22 0.05 14.45
C ALA A 333 -10.77 0.25 15.90
N ASN A 334 -10.40 1.49 16.26
CA ASN A 334 -10.02 1.82 17.64
C ASN A 334 -11.15 1.58 18.63
N LEU A 335 -12.38 1.97 18.27
CA LEU A 335 -13.56 1.74 19.11
C LEU A 335 -13.81 0.24 19.34
N ILE A 336 -13.67 -0.60 18.33
CA ILE A 336 -13.75 -2.06 18.44
C ILE A 336 -12.70 -2.57 19.42
N VAL A 337 -11.45 -2.10 19.30
CA VAL A 337 -10.36 -2.48 20.20
C VAL A 337 -10.62 -2.04 21.64
N GLU A 338 -11.09 -0.82 21.85
CA GLU A 338 -11.46 -0.30 23.17
C GLU A 338 -12.57 -1.13 23.82
N LYS A 339 -13.66 -1.39 23.08
CA LYS A 339 -14.77 -2.22 23.56
C LYS A 339 -14.34 -3.66 23.92
N TYR A 340 -13.43 -4.27 23.16
CA TYR A 340 -12.87 -5.58 23.53
C TYR A 340 -12.02 -5.51 24.79
N LYS A 341 -11.23 -4.46 24.98
CA LYS A 341 -10.43 -4.27 26.20
C LYS A 341 -11.30 -4.01 27.44
N GLU A 342 -12.46 -3.38 27.27
CA GLU A 342 -13.43 -3.16 28.37
C GLU A 342 -14.17 -4.43 28.77
N ARG A 343 -14.27 -5.44 27.87
CA ARG A 343 -14.89 -6.74 28.18
C ARG A 343 -13.94 -7.73 28.85
N ALA A 344 -12.63 -7.55 28.69
CA ALA A 344 -11.59 -8.44 29.23
C ALA A 344 -11.23 -8.08 30.67
#